data_79d77a85d115b9a517799f3b1c9b4628
#
_entry.id   79d77a85d115b9a517799f3b1c9b4628
#
_cell.length_a   1.000
_cell.length_b   1.000
_cell.length_c   1.000
_cell.angle_alpha   90.00
_cell.angle_beta   90.00
_cell.angle_gamma   90.00
#
_symmetry.space_group_name_H-M   'P 1'
#
loop_
_entity.id
_entity.type
_entity.pdbx_description
1 polymer ?
#
loop_
_entity_poly.entity_id
_entity_poly.type
_entity_poly.pdbx_seq_one_letter_code
_entity_poly.pdbx_strand_id
1 'polypeptide(L)'
;EDLNQAPYNAQDYADQIVDYVWQVGQDDDGIQRAISYQITPAGIYYRRDIAKEVFGTDDPDEVGKLFKDYPTILETAQTLKDAGYRIFSSDAEMNVFSGDSAWVVDGTLNVDQSRIDYMDLCVDLYQNDLTAYASQWSTPWYQAMAGEVPILTADIQSNADDSVNVWDADQFAEATKGLDTTTVFAFGLPSWGVLTMRDNVGETSGLWGVCSGPAAGFDGGTYIGISSQSERKDTAWEFVKFCTLNEDTANWWIEYSQGDTVSLKSALDKHKDDENQIYGGEKLYQFWLDQAQYIDTSKVTRYDKGIGDAWGNAISSVKTGEKTKDEAISDFYDTIEATYPEITVNR
;
A
#
# COMPACT_ATOMS: atom_id res chain seq x y z
N GLU A 1 1.32 26.48 8.44
CA GLU A 1 1.18 27.75 7.73
C GLU A 1 0.27 27.62 6.53
N ASP A 2 -0.16 28.75 6.00
CA ASP A 2 -0.79 28.87 4.68
C ASP A 2 0.31 29.11 3.64
N LEU A 3 0.67 28.06 2.90
CA LEU A 3 1.74 28.14 1.93
C LEU A 3 1.35 28.88 0.64
N ASN A 4 0.06 29.19 0.43
CA ASN A 4 -0.40 30.00 -0.70
C ASN A 4 -0.09 31.48 -0.52
N GLN A 5 0.12 31.94 0.73
CA GLN A 5 0.40 33.34 1.04
C GLN A 5 1.89 33.68 0.90
N ALA A 6 2.16 34.96 0.71
CA ALA A 6 3.51 35.47 0.79
C ALA A 6 4.11 35.23 2.20
N PRO A 7 5.38 34.89 2.33
CA PRO A 7 6.41 34.85 1.29
C PRO A 7 6.50 33.54 0.51
N TYR A 8 5.68 32.54 0.81
CA TYR A 8 5.80 31.18 0.27
C TYR A 8 5.34 31.09 -1.17
N ASN A 9 4.14 31.63 -1.50
CA ASN A 9 3.53 31.63 -2.83
C ASN A 9 3.59 30.24 -3.51
N ALA A 10 3.25 29.20 -2.75
CA ALA A 10 3.40 27.80 -3.19
C ALA A 10 2.63 27.52 -4.48
N GLN A 11 1.53 28.24 -4.73
CA GLN A 11 0.72 28.09 -5.95
C GLN A 11 1.53 28.30 -7.25
N ASP A 12 2.63 29.07 -7.22
CA ASP A 12 3.51 29.25 -8.38
C ASP A 12 4.22 27.96 -8.81
N TYR A 13 4.19 26.93 -7.97
CA TYR A 13 4.81 25.62 -8.20
C TYR A 13 3.81 24.50 -8.48
N ALA A 14 2.51 24.76 -8.40
CA ALA A 14 1.46 23.72 -8.52
C ALA A 14 1.60 22.88 -9.79
N ASP A 15 1.84 23.53 -10.93
CA ASP A 15 1.96 22.85 -12.22
C ASP A 15 3.20 21.94 -12.34
N GLN A 16 4.18 22.09 -11.44
CA GLN A 16 5.41 21.29 -11.43
C GLN A 16 5.25 19.97 -10.67
N ILE A 17 4.24 19.86 -9.83
CA ILE A 17 3.97 18.70 -8.97
C ILE A 17 2.85 17.86 -9.59
N VAL A 18 2.93 16.54 -9.43
CA VAL A 18 1.86 15.60 -9.86
C VAL A 18 0.55 15.98 -9.16
N ASP A 19 -0.53 16.09 -9.93
CA ASP A 19 -1.76 16.78 -9.55
C ASP A 19 -2.41 16.23 -8.26
N TYR A 20 -2.53 14.91 -8.12
CA TYR A 20 -3.13 14.33 -6.91
C TYR A 20 -2.30 14.64 -5.65
N VAL A 21 -0.96 14.64 -5.77
CA VAL A 21 -0.06 14.96 -4.65
C VAL A 21 -0.25 16.40 -4.19
N TRP A 22 -0.40 17.32 -5.15
CA TRP A 22 -0.70 18.71 -4.83
C TRP A 22 -2.02 18.84 -4.08
N GLN A 23 -3.07 18.16 -4.56
CA GLN A 23 -4.40 18.20 -3.96
C GLN A 23 -4.44 17.62 -2.54
N VAL A 24 -3.77 16.49 -2.29
CA VAL A 24 -3.69 15.88 -0.95
C VAL A 24 -2.97 16.78 0.05
N GLY A 25 -2.08 17.65 -0.40
CA GLY A 25 -1.40 18.64 0.45
C GLY A 25 -2.26 19.82 0.88
N GLN A 26 -3.50 19.91 0.40
CA GLN A 26 -4.47 20.97 0.73
C GLN A 26 -5.38 20.55 1.88
N ASP A 27 -5.86 21.55 2.62
CA ASP A 27 -6.94 21.34 3.57
C ASP A 27 -8.32 21.48 2.91
N ASP A 28 -9.40 21.31 3.72
CA ASP A 28 -10.80 21.36 3.25
C ASP A 28 -11.19 22.73 2.63
N ASP A 29 -10.44 23.79 2.93
CA ASP A 29 -10.61 25.13 2.38
C ASP A 29 -9.76 25.39 1.11
N GLY A 30 -9.03 24.39 0.62
CA GLY A 30 -8.12 24.45 -0.54
C GLY A 30 -6.81 25.19 -0.25
N ILE A 31 -6.47 25.38 1.02
CA ILE A 31 -5.22 26.02 1.42
C ILE A 31 -4.09 24.97 1.40
N GLN A 32 -3.02 25.26 0.67
CA GLN A 32 -1.84 24.40 0.66
C GLN A 32 -1.14 24.42 2.01
N ARG A 33 -1.13 23.29 2.70
CA ARG A 33 -0.53 23.12 4.04
C ARG A 33 0.82 22.44 4.01
N ALA A 34 1.03 21.55 3.03
CA ALA A 34 2.27 20.79 2.87
C ALA A 34 2.46 20.40 1.41
N ILE A 35 3.68 20.04 1.04
CA ILE A 35 4.03 19.50 -0.28
C ILE A 35 4.78 18.18 -0.04
N SER A 36 4.47 17.15 -0.81
CA SER A 36 5.22 15.87 -0.75
C SER A 36 6.35 15.87 -1.78
N TYR A 37 7.45 15.19 -1.45
CA TYR A 37 8.52 14.97 -2.40
C TYR A 37 8.28 13.77 -3.33
N GLN A 38 7.30 12.91 -3.03
CA GLN A 38 7.06 11.65 -3.75
C GLN A 38 5.61 11.49 -4.18
N ILE A 39 5.38 10.72 -5.23
CA ILE A 39 4.10 10.08 -5.53
C ILE A 39 4.09 8.69 -4.89
N THR A 40 2.90 8.16 -4.55
CA THR A 40 2.79 6.85 -3.91
C THR A 40 1.64 6.00 -4.48
N PRO A 41 1.49 5.93 -5.82
CA PRO A 41 0.49 5.05 -6.40
C PRO A 41 0.80 3.59 -6.06
N ALA A 42 -0.24 2.77 -5.95
CA ALA A 42 -0.13 1.36 -5.62
C ALA A 42 0.04 0.48 -6.87
N GLY A 43 0.72 -0.66 -6.67
CA GLY A 43 0.88 -1.71 -7.66
C GLY A 43 0.98 -3.08 -7.00
N ILE A 44 0.90 -4.11 -7.80
CA ILE A 44 1.12 -5.51 -7.38
C ILE A 44 2.52 -5.91 -7.82
N TYR A 45 3.40 -6.15 -6.85
CA TYR A 45 4.74 -6.67 -7.06
C TYR A 45 4.67 -8.19 -7.10
N TYR A 46 5.02 -8.81 -8.21
CA TYR A 46 4.84 -10.25 -8.40
C TYR A 46 6.13 -10.96 -8.84
N ARG A 47 6.23 -12.25 -8.57
CA ARG A 47 7.30 -13.14 -9.01
C ARG A 47 7.06 -13.57 -10.46
N ARG A 48 7.92 -13.10 -11.38
CA ARG A 48 7.86 -13.42 -12.83
C ARG A 48 8.06 -14.89 -13.11
N ASP A 49 8.99 -15.54 -12.40
CA ASP A 49 9.29 -16.95 -12.54
C ASP A 49 8.08 -17.82 -12.17
N ILE A 50 7.41 -17.52 -11.05
CA ILE A 50 6.19 -18.22 -10.62
C ILE A 50 5.04 -17.93 -11.61
N ALA A 51 4.88 -16.67 -12.06
CA ALA A 51 3.87 -16.32 -13.07
C ALA A 51 4.07 -17.15 -14.35
N LYS A 52 5.32 -17.27 -14.80
CA LYS A 52 5.68 -18.07 -15.99
C LYS A 52 5.40 -19.55 -15.80
N GLU A 53 5.74 -20.09 -14.64
CA GLU A 53 5.55 -21.50 -14.30
C GLU A 53 4.08 -21.88 -14.23
N VAL A 54 3.29 -21.10 -13.47
CA VAL A 54 1.90 -21.46 -13.11
C VAL A 54 0.90 -20.99 -14.17
N PHE A 55 1.10 -19.80 -14.74
CA PHE A 55 0.14 -19.17 -15.67
C PHE A 55 0.65 -19.09 -17.12
N GLY A 56 1.92 -19.46 -17.37
CA GLY A 56 2.51 -19.48 -18.69
C GLY A 56 2.94 -18.12 -19.24
N THR A 57 2.82 -17.06 -18.47
CA THR A 57 3.21 -15.69 -18.83
C THR A 57 3.85 -14.97 -17.65
N ASP A 58 4.76 -14.05 -17.96
CA ASP A 58 5.38 -13.13 -17.02
C ASP A 58 5.20 -11.65 -17.46
N ASP A 59 4.37 -11.44 -18.48
CA ASP A 59 4.00 -10.12 -18.98
C ASP A 59 3.13 -9.36 -17.95
N PRO A 60 3.50 -8.12 -17.55
CA PRO A 60 2.77 -7.37 -16.52
C PRO A 60 1.28 -7.13 -16.84
N ASP A 61 0.94 -6.88 -18.11
CA ASP A 61 -0.45 -6.63 -18.52
C ASP A 61 -1.29 -7.91 -18.42
N GLU A 62 -0.70 -9.07 -18.73
CA GLU A 62 -1.38 -10.36 -18.59
C GLU A 62 -1.48 -10.79 -17.13
N VAL A 63 -0.43 -10.59 -16.33
CA VAL A 63 -0.43 -10.89 -14.89
C VAL A 63 -1.41 -9.98 -14.14
N GLY A 64 -1.52 -8.70 -14.51
CA GLY A 64 -2.50 -7.78 -13.93
C GLY A 64 -3.95 -8.28 -14.03
N LYS A 65 -4.29 -9.06 -15.06
CA LYS A 65 -5.63 -9.66 -15.22
C LYS A 65 -5.95 -10.70 -14.14
N LEU A 66 -4.94 -11.27 -13.48
CA LEU A 66 -5.10 -12.20 -12.35
C LEU A 66 -5.57 -11.49 -11.08
N PHE A 67 -5.45 -10.16 -11.04
CA PHE A 67 -5.81 -9.31 -9.91
C PHE A 67 -6.95 -8.33 -10.21
N LYS A 68 -7.64 -8.48 -11.33
CA LYS A 68 -8.62 -7.49 -11.84
C LYS A 68 -9.84 -7.29 -10.93
N ASP A 69 -10.21 -8.30 -10.13
CA ASP A 69 -11.33 -8.28 -9.19
C ASP A 69 -11.14 -9.36 -8.11
N TYR A 70 -11.86 -9.24 -6.99
CA TYR A 70 -11.73 -10.17 -5.85
C TYR A 70 -12.05 -11.64 -6.16
N PRO A 71 -13.09 -11.97 -6.94
CA PRO A 71 -13.31 -13.35 -7.37
C PRO A 71 -12.12 -13.94 -8.15
N THR A 72 -11.55 -13.17 -9.08
CA THR A 72 -10.38 -13.61 -9.85
C THR A 72 -9.14 -13.77 -8.94
N ILE A 73 -8.96 -12.91 -7.94
CA ILE A 73 -7.89 -13.04 -6.95
C ILE A 73 -8.02 -14.36 -6.17
N LEU A 74 -9.22 -14.75 -5.75
CA LEU A 74 -9.45 -16.03 -5.06
C LEU A 74 -9.18 -17.23 -5.96
N GLU A 75 -9.60 -17.20 -7.23
CA GLU A 75 -9.30 -18.26 -8.21
C GLU A 75 -7.78 -18.38 -8.46
N THR A 76 -7.10 -17.24 -8.57
CA THR A 76 -5.63 -17.17 -8.70
C THR A 76 -4.94 -17.74 -7.46
N ALA A 77 -5.42 -17.37 -6.27
CA ALA A 77 -4.88 -17.85 -5.00
C ALA A 77 -5.01 -19.37 -4.87
N GLN A 78 -6.15 -19.94 -5.23
CA GLN A 78 -6.34 -21.38 -5.21
C GLN A 78 -5.42 -22.10 -6.21
N THR A 79 -5.26 -21.55 -7.42
CA THR A 79 -4.37 -22.11 -8.45
C THR A 79 -2.91 -22.11 -7.96
N LEU A 80 -2.47 -21.03 -7.32
CA LEU A 80 -1.14 -20.93 -6.72
C LEU A 80 -0.95 -21.92 -5.57
N LYS A 81 -1.95 -22.05 -4.69
CA LYS A 81 -1.91 -23.01 -3.58
C LYS A 81 -1.77 -24.45 -4.09
N ASP A 82 -2.51 -24.84 -5.12
CA ASP A 82 -2.45 -26.16 -5.73
C ASP A 82 -1.07 -26.43 -6.36
N ALA A 83 -0.37 -25.38 -6.80
CA ALA A 83 1.01 -25.43 -7.30
C ALA A 83 2.09 -25.34 -6.18
N GLY A 84 1.71 -25.21 -4.91
CA GLY A 84 2.62 -25.13 -3.77
C GLY A 84 3.04 -23.74 -3.33
N TYR A 85 2.43 -22.68 -3.90
CA TYR A 85 2.71 -21.29 -3.58
C TYR A 85 1.61 -20.67 -2.69
N ARG A 86 1.84 -19.43 -2.22
CA ARG A 86 0.83 -18.58 -1.61
C ARG A 86 0.70 -17.28 -2.39
N ILE A 87 -0.53 -16.79 -2.59
CA ILE A 87 -0.74 -15.61 -3.42
C ILE A 87 -0.11 -14.37 -2.77
N PHE A 88 -0.32 -14.17 -1.48
CA PHE A 88 0.16 -13.02 -0.73
C PHE A 88 0.87 -13.42 0.56
N SER A 89 1.64 -12.47 1.10
CA SER A 89 2.23 -12.62 2.43
C SER A 89 1.15 -12.65 3.51
N SER A 90 0.14 -11.80 3.42
CA SER A 90 -1.01 -11.75 4.32
C SER A 90 -2.32 -11.44 3.59
N ASP A 91 -3.45 -11.61 4.27
CA ASP A 91 -4.78 -11.25 3.78
C ASP A 91 -4.96 -9.73 3.58
N ALA A 92 -4.12 -8.92 4.21
CA ALA A 92 -4.20 -7.46 4.15
C ALA A 92 -3.44 -6.83 2.96
N GLU A 93 -2.75 -7.61 2.12
CA GLU A 93 -1.94 -7.06 1.01
C GLU A 93 -2.74 -6.23 0.01
N MET A 94 -4.04 -6.49 -0.12
CA MET A 94 -4.91 -5.74 -1.03
C MET A 94 -5.55 -4.50 -0.39
N ASN A 95 -5.18 -4.14 0.85
CA ASN A 95 -5.82 -3.03 1.58
C ASN A 95 -5.75 -1.69 0.83
N VAL A 96 -4.66 -1.41 0.13
CA VAL A 96 -4.49 -0.17 -0.66
C VAL A 96 -5.46 -0.05 -1.83
N PHE A 97 -6.13 -1.14 -2.21
CA PHE A 97 -7.11 -1.22 -3.30
C PHE A 97 -8.56 -1.39 -2.79
N SER A 98 -8.78 -1.30 -1.47
CA SER A 98 -10.09 -1.51 -0.85
C SER A 98 -10.96 -0.25 -0.87
N GLY A 99 -12.17 -0.32 -1.37
CA GLY A 99 -13.15 0.77 -1.36
C GLY A 99 -13.14 1.67 -2.60
N ASP A 100 -14.34 1.87 -3.16
CA ASP A 100 -14.54 2.64 -4.40
C ASP A 100 -14.93 4.11 -4.14
N SER A 101 -15.21 4.48 -2.90
CA SER A 101 -15.71 5.81 -2.54
C SER A 101 -15.08 6.32 -1.23
N ALA A 102 -15.32 7.61 -0.92
CA ALA A 102 -14.92 8.19 0.35
C ALA A 102 -15.60 7.49 1.55
N TRP A 103 -14.90 7.40 2.69
CA TRP A 103 -15.46 6.91 3.93
C TRP A 103 -16.57 7.79 4.48
N VAL A 104 -16.50 9.09 4.20
CA VAL A 104 -17.52 10.06 4.65
C VAL A 104 -17.98 10.86 3.43
N VAL A 105 -19.29 10.80 3.14
CA VAL A 105 -19.95 11.53 2.06
C VAL A 105 -21.04 12.39 2.68
N ASP A 106 -21.00 13.69 2.44
CA ASP A 106 -21.96 14.67 2.98
C ASP A 106 -22.19 14.53 4.50
N GLY A 107 -21.10 14.29 5.26
CA GLY A 107 -21.15 14.12 6.72
C GLY A 107 -21.71 12.77 7.18
N THR A 108 -21.92 11.83 6.28
CA THR A 108 -22.45 10.50 6.57
C THR A 108 -21.40 9.42 6.31
N LEU A 109 -21.25 8.47 7.24
CA LEU A 109 -20.41 7.29 7.05
C LEU A 109 -20.91 6.48 5.86
N ASN A 110 -20.01 6.12 4.98
CA ASN A 110 -20.31 5.38 3.77
C ASN A 110 -19.47 4.07 3.72
N VAL A 111 -20.14 2.96 4.04
CA VAL A 111 -19.59 1.62 3.87
C VAL A 111 -20.12 1.07 2.54
N ASP A 112 -19.36 1.30 1.47
CA ASP A 112 -19.74 0.79 0.15
C ASP A 112 -19.58 -0.73 0.02
N GLN A 113 -20.16 -1.29 -1.04
CA GLN A 113 -20.13 -2.74 -1.26
C GLN A 113 -18.69 -3.26 -1.48
N SER A 114 -17.80 -2.46 -2.09
CA SER A 114 -16.42 -2.90 -2.33
C SER A 114 -15.65 -3.16 -1.03
N ARG A 115 -15.96 -2.39 0.04
CA ARG A 115 -15.37 -2.63 1.38
C ARG A 115 -15.88 -3.92 2.03
N ILE A 116 -17.16 -4.21 1.83
CA ILE A 116 -17.76 -5.48 2.28
C ILE A 116 -17.14 -6.66 1.51
N ASP A 117 -17.01 -6.53 0.20
CA ASP A 117 -16.38 -7.55 -0.65
C ASP A 117 -14.90 -7.74 -0.29
N TYR A 118 -14.20 -6.66 0.08
CA TYR A 118 -12.84 -6.73 0.59
C TYR A 118 -12.74 -7.47 1.92
N MET A 119 -13.68 -7.23 2.85
CA MET A 119 -13.77 -8.02 4.10
C MET A 119 -13.92 -9.51 3.78
N ASP A 120 -14.82 -9.86 2.85
CA ASP A 120 -15.03 -11.24 2.44
C ASP A 120 -13.76 -11.85 1.81
N LEU A 121 -13.06 -11.09 0.96
CA LEU A 121 -11.76 -11.51 0.41
C LEU A 121 -10.74 -11.82 1.52
N CYS A 122 -10.58 -10.93 2.52
CA CYS A 122 -9.66 -11.14 3.62
C CYS A 122 -10.00 -12.40 4.43
N VAL A 123 -11.30 -12.61 4.69
CA VAL A 123 -11.79 -13.80 5.42
C VAL A 123 -11.48 -15.07 4.63
N ASP A 124 -11.79 -15.10 3.33
CA ASP A 124 -11.55 -16.25 2.46
C ASP A 124 -10.06 -16.55 2.31
N LEU A 125 -9.23 -15.53 2.09
CA LEU A 125 -7.77 -15.69 2.02
C LEU A 125 -7.19 -16.29 3.30
N TYR A 126 -7.66 -15.81 4.47
CA TYR A 126 -7.20 -16.27 5.77
C TYR A 126 -7.69 -17.67 6.10
N GLN A 127 -9.01 -17.93 6.00
CA GLN A 127 -9.62 -19.20 6.44
C GLN A 127 -9.32 -20.38 5.51
N ASN A 128 -8.94 -20.12 4.26
CA ASN A 128 -8.59 -21.16 3.29
C ASN A 128 -7.08 -21.37 3.12
N ASP A 129 -6.23 -20.85 4.01
CA ASP A 129 -4.76 -20.95 3.95
C ASP A 129 -4.19 -20.52 2.59
N LEU A 130 -4.67 -19.40 2.05
CA LEU A 130 -4.24 -18.87 0.76
C LEU A 130 -3.07 -17.89 0.85
N THR A 131 -2.70 -17.47 2.07
CA THR A 131 -1.57 -16.58 2.36
C THR A 131 -0.51 -17.25 3.23
N ALA A 132 0.64 -16.60 3.38
CA ALA A 132 1.72 -17.09 4.25
C ALA A 132 1.56 -16.67 5.73
N TYR A 133 0.48 -15.94 6.07
CA TYR A 133 0.24 -15.36 7.40
C TYR A 133 1.37 -14.44 7.91
N ALA A 134 2.09 -13.85 6.99
CA ALA A 134 3.21 -12.95 7.26
C ALA A 134 2.74 -11.49 7.19
N SER A 135 2.39 -10.92 8.34
CA SER A 135 1.94 -9.52 8.43
C SER A 135 3.03 -8.56 7.96
N GLN A 136 2.63 -7.46 7.31
CA GLN A 136 3.54 -6.42 6.85
C GLN A 136 4.50 -5.99 7.98
N TRP A 137 5.78 -5.79 7.65
CA TRP A 137 6.89 -5.44 8.54
C TRP A 137 7.36 -6.54 9.50
N SER A 138 6.74 -7.72 9.51
CA SER A 138 7.22 -8.85 10.31
C SER A 138 8.42 -9.55 9.67
N THR A 139 9.16 -10.34 10.45
CA THR A 139 10.28 -11.15 9.94
C THR A 139 9.90 -12.02 8.75
N PRO A 140 8.81 -12.82 8.77
CA PRO A 140 8.41 -13.63 7.63
C PRO A 140 8.00 -12.80 6.41
N TRP A 141 7.50 -11.57 6.58
CA TRP A 141 7.18 -10.69 5.47
C TRP A 141 8.43 -10.30 4.67
N TYR A 142 9.51 -9.92 5.36
CA TYR A 142 10.80 -9.65 4.70
C TYR A 142 11.42 -10.91 4.09
N GLN A 143 11.31 -12.07 4.77
CA GLN A 143 11.79 -13.33 4.23
C GLN A 143 11.06 -13.72 2.95
N ALA A 144 9.74 -13.46 2.86
CA ALA A 144 8.94 -13.73 1.67
C ALA A 144 9.42 -12.98 0.42
N MET A 145 10.03 -11.82 0.57
CA MET A 145 10.66 -11.09 -0.54
C MET A 145 11.95 -11.78 -1.01
N ALA A 146 12.71 -12.36 -0.09
CA ALA A 146 13.98 -13.03 -0.40
C ALA A 146 13.81 -14.45 -0.96
N GLY A 147 12.62 -15.09 -0.77
CA GLY A 147 12.39 -16.45 -1.24
C GLY A 147 11.37 -17.22 -0.40
N GLU A 148 11.78 -18.36 0.14
CA GLU A 148 10.91 -19.23 0.90
C GLU A 148 10.68 -18.72 2.34
N VAL A 149 9.45 -18.92 2.82
CA VAL A 149 9.05 -18.67 4.22
C VAL A 149 8.45 -19.92 4.82
N PRO A 150 8.53 -20.11 6.15
CA PRO A 150 7.80 -21.18 6.83
C PRO A 150 6.29 -21.09 6.55
N ILE A 151 5.65 -22.21 6.31
CA ILE A 151 4.18 -22.26 6.20
C ILE A 151 3.62 -22.12 7.60
N LEU A 152 3.12 -20.92 7.91
CA LEU A 152 2.31 -20.67 9.09
C LEU A 152 0.86 -21.04 8.78
N THR A 153 0.10 -21.34 9.81
CA THR A 153 -1.34 -21.59 9.71
C THR A 153 -2.09 -20.61 10.59
N ALA A 154 -3.40 -20.48 10.38
CA ALA A 154 -4.24 -19.66 11.23
C ALA A 154 -4.11 -20.06 12.71
N ASP A 155 -4.02 -21.35 12.98
CA ASP A 155 -3.86 -21.87 14.34
C ASP A 155 -2.53 -21.46 15.00
N ILE A 156 -1.45 -21.36 14.23
CA ILE A 156 -0.14 -20.93 14.73
C ILE A 156 -0.16 -19.42 15.01
N GLN A 157 -0.78 -18.63 14.16
CA GLN A 157 -0.89 -17.18 14.35
C GLN A 157 -1.97 -16.78 15.37
N SER A 158 -3.06 -17.52 15.45
CA SER A 158 -4.18 -17.24 16.36
C SER A 158 -3.94 -17.75 17.78
N ASN A 159 -2.90 -18.56 18.02
CA ASN A 159 -2.54 -18.96 19.37
C ASN A 159 -2.08 -17.74 20.17
N ALA A 160 -2.95 -17.28 21.04
CA ALA A 160 -2.68 -16.23 22.03
C ALA A 160 -1.54 -16.59 23.03
N ASP A 161 -0.85 -17.69 22.79
CA ASP A 161 0.24 -18.24 23.60
C ASP A 161 1.63 -17.75 23.16
N ASP A 162 1.70 -16.72 22.29
CA ASP A 162 2.95 -16.09 21.79
C ASP A 162 4.03 -17.11 21.34
N SER A 163 3.62 -18.29 20.89
CA SER A 163 4.54 -19.39 20.55
C SER A 163 5.44 -19.04 19.35
N VAL A 164 5.01 -18.10 18.51
CA VAL A 164 5.79 -17.60 17.38
C VAL A 164 5.83 -16.07 17.39
N ASN A 165 6.93 -15.51 17.89
CA ASN A 165 7.15 -14.07 17.83
C ASN A 165 7.64 -13.65 16.42
N VAL A 166 6.73 -13.19 15.59
CA VAL A 166 7.02 -12.75 14.19
C VAL A 166 7.83 -11.45 14.10
N TRP A 167 8.05 -10.76 15.22
CA TRP A 167 8.77 -9.49 15.29
C TRP A 167 10.23 -9.64 15.74
N ASP A 168 10.63 -10.84 16.13
CA ASP A 168 12.00 -11.17 16.56
C ASP A 168 12.53 -12.29 15.66
N ALA A 169 13.55 -12.00 14.87
CA ALA A 169 14.06 -12.91 13.85
C ALA A 169 14.64 -14.21 14.46
N ASP A 170 15.32 -14.13 15.61
CA ASP A 170 15.92 -15.30 16.25
C ASP A 170 14.85 -16.21 16.88
N GLN A 171 13.88 -15.62 17.56
CA GLN A 171 12.75 -16.36 18.15
C GLN A 171 11.87 -16.97 17.03
N PHE A 172 11.61 -16.22 15.96
CA PHE A 172 10.86 -16.72 14.82
C PHE A 172 11.56 -17.92 14.18
N ALA A 173 12.87 -17.81 13.90
CA ALA A 173 13.63 -18.89 13.29
C ALA A 173 13.66 -20.16 14.15
N GLU A 174 13.79 -20.04 15.47
CA GLU A 174 13.76 -21.21 16.37
C GLU A 174 12.35 -21.82 16.45
N ALA A 175 11.29 -21.00 16.56
CA ALA A 175 9.91 -21.47 16.66
C ALA A 175 9.40 -22.15 15.38
N THR A 176 9.92 -21.76 14.21
CA THR A 176 9.50 -22.29 12.89
C THR A 176 10.42 -23.37 12.33
N LYS A 177 11.42 -23.77 13.12
CA LYS A 177 12.41 -24.77 12.72
C LYS A 177 11.78 -26.12 12.38
N GLY A 178 11.96 -26.55 11.12
CA GLY A 178 11.45 -27.83 10.63
C GLY A 178 10.02 -27.80 10.13
N LEU A 179 9.39 -26.64 10.07
CA LEU A 179 8.17 -26.46 9.31
C LEU A 179 8.46 -26.54 7.81
N ASP A 180 7.46 -26.98 7.04
CA ASP A 180 7.49 -26.87 5.58
C ASP A 180 7.53 -25.39 5.16
N THR A 181 8.10 -25.13 3.98
CA THR A 181 8.22 -23.78 3.42
C THR A 181 7.35 -23.58 2.19
N THR A 182 7.05 -22.34 1.87
CA THR A 182 6.37 -21.91 0.67
C THR A 182 6.99 -20.63 0.12
N THR A 183 6.71 -20.28 -1.12
CA THR A 183 7.08 -19.00 -1.70
C THR A 183 5.82 -18.15 -1.91
N VAL A 184 5.92 -16.86 -1.59
CA VAL A 184 4.87 -15.87 -1.82
C VAL A 184 4.96 -15.36 -3.25
N PHE A 185 3.81 -15.32 -3.93
CA PHE A 185 3.73 -14.88 -5.32
C PHE A 185 3.76 -13.37 -5.46
N ALA A 186 3.02 -12.63 -4.61
CA ALA A 186 2.85 -11.19 -4.82
C ALA A 186 2.68 -10.39 -3.52
N PHE A 187 2.91 -9.09 -3.64
CA PHE A 187 2.70 -8.07 -2.60
C PHE A 187 1.94 -6.88 -3.20
N GLY A 188 0.93 -6.38 -2.49
CA GLY A 188 0.22 -5.15 -2.83
C GLY A 188 0.85 -3.97 -2.10
N LEU A 189 1.70 -3.19 -2.78
CA LEU A 189 2.45 -2.10 -2.14
C LEU A 189 2.39 -0.82 -2.99
N PRO A 190 2.43 0.34 -2.36
CA PRO A 190 2.70 1.61 -3.06
C PRO A 190 4.12 1.66 -3.64
N SER A 191 4.40 2.70 -4.43
CA SER A 191 5.71 2.87 -5.08
C SER A 191 6.90 2.85 -4.12
N TRP A 192 6.75 3.32 -2.87
CA TRP A 192 7.80 3.23 -1.86
C TRP A 192 8.19 1.78 -1.49
N GLY A 193 7.34 0.80 -1.81
CA GLY A 193 7.65 -0.63 -1.67
C GLY A 193 8.90 -1.05 -2.42
N VAL A 194 9.28 -0.31 -3.47
CA VAL A 194 10.53 -0.51 -4.20
C VAL A 194 11.75 -0.46 -3.27
N LEU A 195 11.79 0.45 -2.30
CA LEU A 195 12.90 0.54 -1.33
C LEU A 195 12.98 -0.73 -0.47
N THR A 196 11.83 -1.17 0.04
CA THR A 196 11.75 -2.38 0.86
C THR A 196 12.14 -3.62 0.06
N MET A 197 11.65 -3.74 -1.17
CA MET A 197 12.00 -4.84 -2.07
C MET A 197 13.51 -4.83 -2.38
N ARG A 198 14.07 -3.69 -2.79
CA ARG A 198 15.51 -3.54 -3.09
C ARG A 198 16.39 -4.07 -1.96
N ASP A 199 16.04 -3.73 -0.73
CA ASP A 199 16.86 -4.06 0.43
C ASP A 199 16.66 -5.52 0.91
N ASN A 200 15.60 -6.21 0.45
CA ASN A 200 15.22 -7.52 0.96
C ASN A 200 15.09 -8.64 -0.08
N VAL A 201 15.08 -8.37 -1.39
CA VAL A 201 14.88 -9.42 -2.43
C VAL A 201 16.03 -10.43 -2.54
N GLY A 202 17.25 -10.09 -2.12
CA GLY A 202 18.38 -11.01 -2.12
C GLY A 202 18.57 -11.72 -3.48
N GLU A 203 18.61 -13.05 -3.45
CA GLU A 203 18.80 -13.90 -4.65
C GLU A 203 17.61 -13.86 -5.63
N THR A 204 16.45 -13.31 -5.23
CA THR A 204 15.31 -13.15 -6.13
C THR A 204 15.35 -11.85 -6.94
N SER A 205 16.41 -11.06 -6.83
CA SER A 205 16.61 -9.86 -7.64
C SER A 205 16.57 -10.20 -9.14
N GLY A 206 15.82 -9.41 -9.91
CA GLY A 206 15.57 -9.65 -11.34
C GLY A 206 14.42 -10.60 -11.65
N LEU A 207 13.85 -11.26 -10.64
CA LEU A 207 12.70 -12.15 -10.79
C LEU A 207 11.37 -11.47 -10.48
N TRP A 208 11.36 -10.19 -10.17
CA TRP A 208 10.15 -9.44 -9.84
C TRP A 208 9.62 -8.65 -11.03
N GLY A 209 8.33 -8.38 -11.01
CA GLY A 209 7.63 -7.47 -11.91
C GLY A 209 6.60 -6.66 -11.13
N VAL A 210 6.05 -5.62 -11.74
CA VAL A 210 4.98 -4.80 -11.16
C VAL A 210 3.83 -4.70 -12.16
N CYS A 211 2.61 -4.91 -11.69
CA CYS A 211 1.40 -4.77 -12.51
C CYS A 211 0.31 -3.99 -11.76
N SER A 212 -0.75 -3.62 -12.48
CA SER A 212 -1.90 -2.92 -11.91
C SER A 212 -2.70 -3.83 -10.98
N GLY A 213 -3.25 -3.26 -9.91
CA GLY A 213 -4.27 -3.88 -9.07
C GLY A 213 -5.70 -3.68 -9.62
N PRO A 214 -6.73 -4.12 -8.86
CA PRO A 214 -8.13 -4.05 -9.29
C PRO A 214 -8.69 -2.62 -9.37
N ALA A 215 -8.07 -1.68 -8.71
CA ALA A 215 -8.44 -0.26 -8.70
C ALA A 215 -7.19 0.60 -8.55
N ALA A 216 -7.30 1.90 -8.87
CA ALA A 216 -6.26 2.85 -8.53
C ALA A 216 -6.29 3.12 -7.02
N GLY A 217 -5.12 3.04 -6.39
CA GLY A 217 -4.95 3.34 -4.98
C GLY A 217 -3.63 4.05 -4.73
N PHE A 218 -3.49 4.63 -3.57
CA PHE A 218 -2.22 5.16 -3.08
C PHE A 218 -2.17 5.04 -1.56
N ASP A 219 -0.98 4.95 -1.02
CA ASP A 219 -0.80 4.99 0.44
C ASP A 219 0.49 5.71 0.81
N GLY A 220 0.38 6.56 1.87
CA GLY A 220 1.48 7.37 2.35
C GLY A 220 1.71 8.62 1.52
N GLY A 221 2.98 8.94 1.31
CA GLY A 221 3.46 10.24 0.84
C GLY A 221 3.99 11.06 2.00
N THR A 222 5.23 11.50 1.88
CA THR A 222 5.87 12.32 2.94
C THR A 222 5.60 13.78 2.67
N TYR A 223 4.61 14.33 3.34
CA TYR A 223 4.22 15.74 3.22
C TYR A 223 5.00 16.61 4.21
N ILE A 224 5.62 17.66 3.71
CA ILE A 224 6.43 18.59 4.49
C ILE A 224 5.71 19.94 4.53
N GLY A 225 5.33 20.36 5.73
CA GLY A 225 4.70 21.64 6.00
C GLY A 225 5.53 22.50 6.95
N ILE A 226 5.07 23.72 7.20
CA ILE A 226 5.71 24.67 8.10
C ILE A 226 4.83 24.88 9.34
N SER A 227 5.38 24.61 10.53
CA SER A 227 4.65 24.85 11.78
C SER A 227 4.37 26.36 11.96
N SER A 228 3.13 26.69 12.38
CA SER A 228 2.74 28.06 12.73
C SER A 228 3.55 28.61 13.93
N GLN A 229 4.08 27.74 14.76
CA GLN A 229 4.91 28.09 15.93
C GLN A 229 6.39 28.28 15.58
N SER A 230 6.81 28.03 14.35
CA SER A 230 8.22 28.19 13.97
C SER A 230 8.62 29.67 13.96
N GLU A 231 9.74 29.98 14.57
CA GLU A 231 10.39 31.31 14.50
C GLU A 231 11.34 31.42 13.28
N ARG A 232 11.51 30.33 12.51
CA ARG A 232 12.44 30.22 11.38
C ARG A 232 11.71 29.83 10.10
N LYS A 233 10.56 30.45 9.83
CA LYS A 233 9.67 30.10 8.73
C LYS A 233 10.32 30.22 7.35
N ASP A 234 11.13 31.25 7.14
CA ASP A 234 11.86 31.45 5.87
C ASP A 234 12.85 30.29 5.62
N THR A 235 13.60 29.88 6.64
CA THR A 235 14.52 28.74 6.53
C THR A 235 13.76 27.43 6.33
N ALA A 236 12.62 27.26 7.00
CA ALA A 236 11.77 26.09 6.83
C ALA A 236 11.22 26.01 5.39
N TRP A 237 10.84 27.15 4.81
CA TRP A 237 10.41 27.19 3.41
C TRP A 237 11.51 26.80 2.42
N GLU A 238 12.74 27.30 2.63
CA GLU A 238 13.88 26.86 1.81
C GLU A 238 14.12 25.35 1.93
N PHE A 239 13.93 24.76 3.12
CA PHE A 239 14.01 23.31 3.32
C PHE A 239 12.88 22.57 2.60
N VAL A 240 11.63 23.05 2.68
CA VAL A 240 10.51 22.47 1.91
C VAL A 240 10.86 22.47 0.43
N LYS A 241 11.26 23.61 -0.14
CA LYS A 241 11.64 23.71 -1.56
C LYS A 241 12.80 22.78 -1.93
N PHE A 242 13.81 22.69 -1.07
CA PHE A 242 14.94 21.79 -1.28
C PHE A 242 14.49 20.33 -1.40
N CYS A 243 13.58 19.89 -0.54
CA CYS A 243 13.09 18.50 -0.55
C CYS A 243 12.11 18.20 -1.68
N THR A 244 11.27 19.18 -2.08
CA THR A 244 10.09 18.89 -2.90
C THR A 244 10.10 19.51 -4.30
N LEU A 245 10.85 20.62 -4.48
CA LEU A 245 10.83 21.43 -5.71
C LEU A 245 12.20 21.57 -6.38
N ASN A 246 13.26 21.08 -5.72
CA ASN A 246 14.61 21.16 -6.27
C ASN A 246 14.87 19.97 -7.21
N GLU A 247 15.12 20.26 -8.48
CA GLU A 247 15.33 19.24 -9.52
C GLU A 247 16.58 18.38 -9.28
N ASP A 248 17.67 18.97 -8.77
CA ASP A 248 18.88 18.22 -8.47
C ASP A 248 18.64 17.24 -7.31
N THR A 249 17.87 17.65 -6.29
CA THR A 249 17.49 16.77 -5.17
C THR A 249 16.59 15.63 -5.66
N ALA A 250 15.62 15.92 -6.51
CA ALA A 250 14.72 14.92 -7.08
C ALA A 250 15.49 13.90 -7.94
N ASN A 251 16.36 14.33 -8.84
CA ASN A 251 17.20 13.43 -9.63
C ASN A 251 18.14 12.59 -8.76
N TRP A 252 18.77 13.21 -7.74
CA TRP A 252 19.60 12.48 -6.79
C TRP A 252 18.81 11.38 -6.06
N TRP A 253 17.56 11.68 -5.63
CA TRP A 253 16.72 10.69 -4.96
C TRP A 253 16.38 9.52 -5.87
N ILE A 254 16.00 9.78 -7.11
CA ILE A 254 15.74 8.75 -8.14
C ILE A 254 16.95 7.83 -8.30
N GLU A 255 18.15 8.40 -8.49
CA GLU A 255 19.39 7.64 -8.66
C GLU A 255 19.77 6.85 -7.40
N TYR A 256 19.62 7.45 -6.22
CA TYR A 256 19.94 6.82 -4.94
C TYR A 256 18.95 5.71 -4.57
N SER A 257 17.67 5.93 -4.73
CA SER A 257 16.62 5.00 -4.35
C SER A 257 16.49 3.81 -5.29
N GLN A 258 16.90 3.97 -6.55
CA GLN A 258 16.82 2.95 -7.59
C GLN A 258 15.38 2.43 -7.82
N GLY A 259 14.42 3.35 -7.87
CA GLY A 259 13.04 3.01 -8.22
C GLY A 259 11.95 3.68 -7.39
N ASP A 260 12.29 4.28 -6.23
CA ASP A 260 11.32 5.14 -5.54
C ASP A 260 11.07 6.43 -6.33
N THR A 261 9.90 6.99 -6.15
CA THR A 261 9.40 8.07 -6.99
C THR A 261 9.69 9.44 -6.38
N VAL A 262 9.45 10.45 -7.19
CA VAL A 262 9.38 11.85 -6.75
C VAL A 262 8.06 12.45 -7.20
N SER A 263 7.68 13.62 -6.67
CA SER A 263 6.47 14.33 -7.09
C SER A 263 6.71 15.34 -8.21
N LEU A 264 7.97 15.70 -8.47
CA LEU A 264 8.36 16.69 -9.46
C LEU A 264 8.26 16.11 -10.88
N LYS A 265 7.33 16.61 -11.67
CA LYS A 265 7.02 16.13 -13.03
C LYS A 265 8.24 16.12 -13.96
N SER A 266 9.09 17.17 -13.89
CA SER A 266 10.28 17.27 -14.76
C SER A 266 11.30 16.15 -14.49
N ALA A 267 11.48 15.77 -13.25
CA ALA A 267 12.38 14.68 -12.87
C ALA A 267 11.80 13.32 -13.29
N LEU A 268 10.52 13.08 -13.04
CA LEU A 268 9.85 11.85 -13.49
C LEU A 268 9.89 11.68 -15.00
N ASP A 269 9.61 12.77 -15.76
CA ASP A 269 9.63 12.73 -17.24
C ASP A 269 11.02 12.44 -17.79
N LYS A 270 12.07 12.94 -17.13
CA LYS A 270 13.46 12.66 -17.48
C LYS A 270 13.83 11.18 -17.29
N HIS A 271 13.28 10.53 -16.26
CA HIS A 271 13.62 9.17 -15.86
C HIS A 271 12.57 8.12 -16.25
N LYS A 272 11.48 8.48 -16.90
CA LYS A 272 10.37 7.57 -17.24
C LYS A 272 10.78 6.34 -18.06
N ASP A 273 11.87 6.45 -18.81
CA ASP A 273 12.40 5.38 -19.67
C ASP A 273 13.53 4.57 -19.01
N ASP A 274 13.90 4.89 -17.78
CA ASP A 274 14.94 4.16 -17.05
C ASP A 274 14.47 2.75 -16.70
N GLU A 275 15.30 1.76 -17.01
CA GLU A 275 15.05 0.35 -16.71
C GLU A 275 15.49 0.00 -15.29
N ASN A 276 14.66 -0.75 -14.56
CA ASN A 276 14.98 -1.25 -13.22
C ASN A 276 15.33 -2.75 -13.25
N GLN A 277 16.55 -3.08 -12.91
CA GLN A 277 17.06 -4.45 -13.02
C GLN A 277 16.49 -5.41 -11.96
N ILE A 278 16.03 -4.92 -10.81
CA ILE A 278 15.35 -5.73 -9.79
C ILE A 278 14.02 -6.26 -10.36
N TYR A 279 13.41 -5.50 -11.24
CA TYR A 279 12.12 -5.79 -11.87
C TYR A 279 12.27 -6.20 -13.36
N GLY A 280 13.36 -6.93 -13.67
CA GLY A 280 13.54 -7.51 -15.00
C GLY A 280 13.67 -6.51 -16.15
N GLY A 281 14.07 -5.29 -15.86
CA GLY A 281 14.21 -4.21 -16.86
C GLY A 281 12.92 -3.39 -17.07
N GLU A 282 11.93 -3.49 -16.20
CA GLU A 282 10.71 -2.66 -16.30
C GLU A 282 10.98 -1.18 -16.10
N LYS A 283 10.21 -0.35 -16.79
CA LYS A 283 10.23 1.11 -16.68
C LYS A 283 9.27 1.56 -15.58
N LEU A 284 9.68 1.45 -14.32
CA LEU A 284 8.82 1.68 -13.17
C LEU A 284 8.29 3.11 -13.07
N TYR A 285 9.08 4.13 -13.46
CA TYR A 285 8.63 5.53 -13.37
C TYR A 285 7.48 5.80 -14.33
N GLN A 286 7.51 5.22 -15.54
CA GLN A 286 6.38 5.29 -16.45
C GLN A 286 5.15 4.59 -15.88
N PHE A 287 5.31 3.39 -15.32
CA PHE A 287 4.21 2.67 -14.67
C PHE A 287 3.58 3.49 -13.54
N TRP A 288 4.39 4.08 -12.65
CA TRP A 288 3.87 4.89 -11.55
C TRP A 288 3.17 6.16 -12.03
N LEU A 289 3.68 6.82 -13.07
CA LEU A 289 3.02 7.97 -13.69
C LEU A 289 1.65 7.58 -14.27
N ASP A 290 1.57 6.42 -14.91
CA ASP A 290 0.32 5.91 -15.48
C ASP A 290 -0.70 5.57 -14.37
N GLN A 291 -0.27 4.96 -13.27
CA GLN A 291 -1.16 4.69 -12.14
C GLN A 291 -1.63 5.98 -11.44
N ALA A 292 -0.75 6.96 -11.29
CA ALA A 292 -1.05 8.23 -10.63
C ALA A 292 -2.19 9.02 -11.29
N GLN A 293 -2.42 8.85 -12.60
CA GLN A 293 -3.48 9.53 -13.34
C GLN A 293 -4.90 9.10 -12.92
N TYR A 294 -5.04 7.91 -12.35
CA TYR A 294 -6.33 7.34 -11.95
C TYR A 294 -6.66 7.59 -10.48
N ILE A 295 -5.77 8.22 -9.72
CA ILE A 295 -6.01 8.52 -8.30
C ILE A 295 -7.01 9.66 -8.18
N ASP A 296 -8.12 9.39 -7.53
CA ASP A 296 -9.20 10.33 -7.27
C ASP A 296 -9.14 10.85 -5.83
N THR A 297 -8.60 12.04 -5.65
CA THR A 297 -8.43 12.68 -4.34
C THR A 297 -9.73 13.18 -3.73
N SER A 298 -10.83 13.25 -4.49
CA SER A 298 -12.15 13.60 -3.94
C SER A 298 -12.68 12.56 -2.94
N LYS A 299 -12.09 11.36 -2.95
CA LYS A 299 -12.37 10.27 -2.01
C LYS A 299 -11.61 10.38 -0.69
N VAL A 300 -10.61 11.26 -0.61
CA VAL A 300 -9.75 11.39 0.58
C VAL A 300 -10.42 12.30 1.60
N THR A 301 -10.50 11.84 2.84
CA THR A 301 -11.01 12.60 3.96
C THR A 301 -10.08 12.57 5.16
N ARG A 302 -10.19 13.54 6.07
CA ARG A 302 -9.41 13.57 7.32
C ARG A 302 -9.71 12.38 8.25
N TYR A 303 -10.75 11.63 7.97
CA TYR A 303 -11.22 10.50 8.78
C TYR A 303 -10.66 9.16 8.34
N ASP A 304 -10.08 9.07 7.13
CA ASP A 304 -9.76 7.82 6.44
C ASP A 304 -8.90 6.88 7.28
N LYS A 305 -7.86 7.43 7.92
CA LYS A 305 -6.99 6.61 8.76
C LYS A 305 -7.73 5.98 9.94
N GLY A 306 -8.46 6.77 10.70
CA GLY A 306 -9.14 6.27 11.90
C GLY A 306 -10.29 5.32 11.57
N ILE A 307 -11.04 5.61 10.50
CA ILE A 307 -12.13 4.74 10.04
C ILE A 307 -11.55 3.45 9.44
N GLY A 308 -10.46 3.56 8.64
CA GLY A 308 -9.76 2.41 8.08
C GLY A 308 -9.17 1.49 9.15
N ASP A 309 -8.56 2.04 10.20
CA ASP A 309 -8.07 1.26 11.34
C ASP A 309 -9.20 0.50 12.05
N ALA A 310 -10.35 1.17 12.28
CA ALA A 310 -11.53 0.53 12.87
C ALA A 310 -12.12 -0.57 11.98
N TRP A 311 -12.13 -0.36 10.65
CA TRP A 311 -12.55 -1.36 9.68
C TRP A 311 -11.62 -2.57 9.65
N GLY A 312 -10.30 -2.36 9.70
CA GLY A 312 -9.31 -3.42 9.81
C GLY A 312 -9.50 -4.29 11.07
N ASN A 313 -9.87 -3.67 12.20
CA ASN A 313 -10.22 -4.41 13.43
C ASN A 313 -11.49 -5.26 13.25
N ALA A 314 -12.52 -4.74 12.55
CA ALA A 314 -13.72 -5.50 12.23
C ALA A 314 -13.39 -6.72 11.35
N ILE A 315 -12.60 -6.54 10.28
CA ILE A 315 -12.10 -7.65 9.43
C ILE A 315 -11.37 -8.69 10.29
N SER A 316 -10.48 -8.25 11.17
CA SER A 316 -9.69 -9.15 12.03
C SER A 316 -10.58 -10.02 12.90
N SER A 317 -11.63 -9.46 13.51
CA SER A 317 -12.54 -10.22 14.37
C SER A 317 -13.38 -11.25 13.61
N VAL A 318 -13.71 -10.97 12.34
CA VAL A 318 -14.46 -11.91 11.48
C VAL A 318 -13.55 -13.05 11.01
N LYS A 319 -12.36 -12.74 10.48
CA LYS A 319 -11.44 -13.75 9.92
C LYS A 319 -10.97 -14.76 10.96
N THR A 320 -10.82 -14.33 12.22
CA THR A 320 -10.43 -15.21 13.34
C THR A 320 -11.63 -15.96 13.95
N GLY A 321 -12.85 -15.67 13.52
CA GLY A 321 -14.06 -16.30 14.06
C GLY A 321 -14.47 -15.79 15.45
N GLU A 322 -13.88 -14.69 15.92
CA GLU A 322 -14.26 -14.05 17.19
C GLU A 322 -15.68 -13.48 17.13
N LYS A 323 -16.05 -12.91 15.98
CA LYS A 323 -17.38 -12.35 15.71
C LYS A 323 -17.93 -12.81 14.37
N THR A 324 -19.25 -12.83 14.27
CA THR A 324 -19.92 -12.88 12.97
C THR A 324 -19.72 -11.57 12.23
N LYS A 325 -19.89 -11.59 10.91
CA LYS A 325 -19.82 -10.40 10.06
C LYS A 325 -20.76 -9.28 10.52
N ASP A 326 -22.03 -9.64 10.83
CA ASP A 326 -23.03 -8.68 11.28
C ASP A 326 -22.65 -8.04 12.64
N GLU A 327 -22.14 -8.84 13.60
CA GLU A 327 -21.65 -8.33 14.87
C GLU A 327 -20.45 -7.40 14.69
N ALA A 328 -19.49 -7.76 13.87
CA ALA A 328 -18.30 -6.94 13.63
C ALA A 328 -18.64 -5.60 12.96
N ILE A 329 -19.58 -5.60 12.00
CA ILE A 329 -20.04 -4.38 11.34
C ILE A 329 -20.86 -3.51 12.32
N SER A 330 -21.68 -4.13 13.19
CA SER A 330 -22.41 -3.36 14.23
C SER A 330 -21.46 -2.67 15.20
N ASP A 331 -20.43 -3.38 15.68
CA ASP A 331 -19.43 -2.83 16.59
C ASP A 331 -18.56 -1.76 15.92
N PHE A 332 -18.30 -1.91 14.62
CA PHE A 332 -17.64 -0.87 13.82
C PHE A 332 -18.48 0.41 13.80
N TYR A 333 -19.78 0.33 13.54
CA TYR A 333 -20.67 1.49 13.57
C TYR A 333 -20.69 2.15 14.96
N ASP A 334 -20.77 1.37 16.05
CA ASP A 334 -20.71 1.88 17.42
C ASP A 334 -19.39 2.61 17.70
N THR A 335 -18.28 2.08 17.18
CA THR A 335 -16.95 2.69 17.29
C THR A 335 -16.87 4.03 16.58
N ILE A 336 -17.43 4.13 15.37
CA ILE A 336 -17.42 5.37 14.59
C ILE A 336 -18.31 6.42 15.25
N GLU A 337 -19.53 6.07 15.71
CA GLU A 337 -20.42 6.99 16.44
C GLU A 337 -19.76 7.55 17.70
N ALA A 338 -19.02 6.71 18.43
CA ALA A 338 -18.33 7.12 19.65
C ALA A 338 -17.09 8.01 19.37
N THR A 339 -16.36 7.73 18.29
CA THR A 339 -15.09 8.41 17.96
C THR A 339 -15.31 9.72 17.23
N TYR A 340 -16.31 9.76 16.34
CA TYR A 340 -16.62 10.89 15.45
C TYR A 340 -18.09 11.28 15.56
N PRO A 341 -18.51 11.93 16.65
CA PRO A 341 -19.92 12.26 16.90
C PRO A 341 -20.53 13.25 15.88
N GLU A 342 -19.68 13.89 15.07
CA GLU A 342 -20.10 14.75 13.97
C GLU A 342 -20.46 13.97 12.69
N ILE A 343 -20.14 12.67 12.59
CA ILE A 343 -20.48 11.82 11.44
C ILE A 343 -21.81 11.13 11.71
N THR A 344 -22.72 11.23 10.76
CA THR A 344 -23.98 10.46 10.79
C THR A 344 -23.70 9.01 10.41
N VAL A 345 -24.15 8.05 11.21
CA VAL A 345 -24.07 6.61 10.90
C VAL A 345 -25.48 6.08 10.61
N ASN A 346 -25.67 5.56 9.39
CA ASN A 346 -26.90 4.88 8.98
C ASN A 346 -26.61 3.37 8.96
N ARG A 347 -27.38 2.59 9.78
CA ARG A 347 -27.22 1.13 9.92
C ARG A 347 -28.10 0.36 8.94
#